data_238d6fe37d67c71e5ef94c6137cb863b
#
_entry.id   238d6fe37d67c71e5ef94c6137cb863b
#
_cell.length_a   1.000
_cell.length_b   1.000
_cell.length_c   1.000
_cell.angle_alpha   90.00
_cell.angle_beta   90.00
_cell.angle_gamma   90.00
#
_symmetry.space_group_name_H-M   'P 1'
#
loop_
_entity.id
_entity.type
_entity.pdbx_description
1 polymer ?
#
loop_
_entity_poly.entity_id
_entity_poly.type
_entity_poly.pdbx_seq_one_letter_code
_entity_poly.pdbx_strand_id
1 'polypeptide(L)'
;MLSVAGAVAAAVLVLPPRAVADQVPQVGTPGAAATPGPQASEPEHSCASDDPALFWRCAQEKATAFEAPRTADGRPDFSGYWRHGTEAKEDLEAPWDNRARVGAGRERERDAGPGKSLIVDPPDGKLPLQPWAEVQKRENEARYIDQNTHCFLSGVPRFMYEAGAYQILQAPESITILSEEAHAFRVIATDGRPRIAKNLRLWLGDARGRWEGNTLVVETTNQNGRVFLDRRGTFYTDAATVTERFTMLDQNTIAYGATVDDPLVYTRPFTIGFMLTRHTTKGFEILEDSCFEGNKDAEILYSIGLKKYPGITSEDVPALKVRTPTSR
;
A
#
# COMPACT_ATOMS: atom_id res chain seq x y z
N MET A 1 29.79 35.09 -75.98
CA MET A 1 29.88 34.86 -74.49
C MET A 1 29.45 33.46 -74.32
N LEU A 2 30.45 32.55 -74.06
CA LEU A 2 30.22 31.09 -73.86
C LEU A 2 29.87 30.85 -72.37
N SER A 3 28.81 30.11 -72.17
CA SER A 3 28.44 29.60 -70.87
C SER A 3 28.80 28.11 -70.83
N VAL A 4 29.70 27.75 -69.90
CA VAL A 4 30.12 26.37 -69.65
C VAL A 4 29.29 25.79 -68.48
N ALA A 5 28.46 24.82 -68.83
CA ALA A 5 27.73 24.04 -67.83
C ALA A 5 28.59 22.85 -67.41
N GLY A 6 29.03 22.88 -66.14
CA GLY A 6 29.75 21.76 -65.55
C GLY A 6 28.76 20.77 -64.93
N ALA A 7 28.73 19.52 -65.43
CA ALA A 7 27.97 18.44 -64.84
C ALA A 7 28.80 17.79 -63.72
N VAL A 8 28.29 17.80 -62.49
CA VAL A 8 28.82 17.06 -61.36
C VAL A 8 28.14 15.69 -61.31
N ALA A 9 28.87 14.64 -61.63
CA ALA A 9 28.43 13.25 -61.49
C ALA A 9 28.63 12.81 -60.02
N ALA A 10 27.54 12.60 -59.29
CA ALA A 10 27.57 11.99 -57.99
C ALA A 10 27.62 10.47 -58.10
N ALA A 11 28.74 9.86 -57.72
CA ALA A 11 28.88 8.42 -57.65
C ALA A 11 28.21 7.91 -56.33
N VAL A 12 27.11 7.20 -56.52
CA VAL A 12 26.45 6.50 -55.40
C VAL A 12 27.18 5.17 -55.16
N LEU A 13 27.92 5.07 -54.09
CA LEU A 13 28.54 3.82 -53.63
C LEU A 13 27.42 2.98 -53.00
N VAL A 14 26.96 1.94 -53.70
CA VAL A 14 26.08 0.92 -53.18
C VAL A 14 26.94 -0.12 -52.47
N LEU A 15 26.95 -0.07 -51.14
CA LEU A 15 27.55 -1.13 -50.30
C LEU A 15 26.60 -2.32 -50.22
N PRO A 16 27.07 -3.58 -50.37
CA PRO A 16 26.22 -4.75 -50.22
C PRO A 16 25.72 -4.88 -48.78
N PRO A 17 24.50 -5.41 -48.56
CA PRO A 17 23.98 -5.60 -47.18
C PRO A 17 24.86 -6.64 -46.47
N ARG A 18 25.45 -6.22 -45.35
CA ARG A 18 26.05 -7.16 -44.41
C ARG A 18 24.94 -8.00 -43.81
N ALA A 19 24.97 -9.33 -44.04
CA ALA A 19 24.18 -10.26 -43.28
C ALA A 19 24.54 -10.16 -41.79
N VAL A 20 23.66 -9.57 -41.01
CA VAL A 20 23.69 -9.70 -39.55
C VAL A 20 23.18 -11.11 -39.27
N ALA A 21 24.09 -12.00 -38.92
CA ALA A 21 23.71 -13.31 -38.42
C ALA A 21 22.97 -13.06 -37.08
N ASP A 22 21.66 -13.33 -37.08
CA ASP A 22 20.82 -13.40 -35.90
C ASP A 22 21.39 -14.48 -34.95
N GLN A 23 22.22 -14.08 -34.01
CA GLN A 23 22.52 -14.92 -32.86
C GLN A 23 21.36 -14.72 -31.86
N VAL A 24 20.29 -15.49 -32.06
CA VAL A 24 19.30 -15.72 -31.02
C VAL A 24 20.03 -16.39 -29.86
N PRO A 25 20.06 -15.77 -28.65
CA PRO A 25 20.63 -16.44 -27.48
C PRO A 25 19.83 -17.73 -27.25
N GLN A 26 20.50 -18.87 -27.29
CA GLN A 26 19.92 -20.13 -26.87
C GLN A 26 19.46 -19.96 -25.43
N VAL A 27 18.15 -20.04 -25.21
CA VAL A 27 17.58 -20.14 -23.85
C VAL A 27 18.13 -21.42 -23.24
N GLY A 28 19.05 -21.28 -22.33
CA GLY A 28 19.62 -22.39 -21.57
C GLY A 28 18.50 -23.18 -20.90
N THR A 29 18.58 -24.51 -21.00
CA THR A 29 17.77 -25.43 -20.21
C THR A 29 17.68 -24.99 -18.75
N PRO A 30 16.51 -25.09 -18.09
CA PRO A 30 16.39 -24.71 -16.69
C PRO A 30 17.38 -25.53 -15.85
N GLY A 31 18.50 -24.90 -15.51
CA GLY A 31 19.44 -25.46 -14.57
C GLY A 31 18.85 -25.46 -13.18
N ALA A 32 19.08 -26.57 -12.49
CA ALA A 32 18.94 -26.85 -11.07
C ALA A 32 18.19 -25.81 -10.23
N ALA A 33 17.16 -26.28 -9.52
CA ALA A 33 16.42 -25.54 -8.50
C ALA A 33 17.35 -24.62 -7.69
N ALA A 34 17.08 -23.32 -7.73
CA ALA A 34 17.76 -22.33 -6.91
C ALA A 34 17.69 -22.82 -5.46
N THR A 35 18.85 -22.91 -4.84
CA THR A 35 18.95 -23.15 -3.38
C THR A 35 18.05 -22.13 -2.67
N PRO A 36 17.20 -22.54 -1.71
CA PRO A 36 16.41 -21.59 -0.95
C PRO A 36 17.34 -20.52 -0.41
N GLY A 37 17.05 -19.26 -0.70
CA GLY A 37 17.76 -18.13 -0.10
C GLY A 37 17.71 -18.25 1.43
N PRO A 38 18.61 -17.57 2.16
CA PRO A 38 18.68 -17.67 3.60
C PRO A 38 17.29 -17.45 4.18
N GLN A 39 16.81 -18.45 4.94
CA GLN A 39 15.57 -18.35 5.67
C GLN A 39 15.65 -17.09 6.53
N ALA A 40 14.60 -16.27 6.46
CA ALA A 40 14.49 -15.12 7.35
C ALA A 40 14.71 -15.64 8.78
N SER A 41 15.69 -15.07 9.49
CA SER A 41 15.91 -15.37 10.91
C SER A 41 14.58 -15.24 11.63
N GLU A 42 14.26 -16.18 12.50
CA GLU A 42 13.09 -16.07 13.37
C GLU A 42 13.12 -14.70 14.05
N PRO A 43 11.96 -14.02 14.14
CA PRO A 43 11.91 -12.72 14.77
C PRO A 43 12.39 -12.81 16.22
N GLU A 44 13.24 -11.91 16.65
CA GLU A 44 13.76 -11.83 18.03
C GLU A 44 12.63 -11.62 19.05
N HIS A 45 11.49 -11.04 18.61
CA HIS A 45 10.28 -10.95 19.42
C HIS A 45 9.54 -12.30 19.47
N SER A 46 8.94 -12.62 20.61
CA SER A 46 8.18 -13.86 20.80
C SER A 46 6.67 -13.71 20.52
N CYS A 47 6.24 -12.67 19.79
CA CYS A 47 4.84 -12.48 19.44
C CYS A 47 4.45 -13.35 18.24
N ALA A 48 3.36 -14.12 18.35
CA ALA A 48 2.83 -14.92 17.25
C ALA A 48 2.39 -14.02 16.09
N SER A 49 2.83 -14.33 14.86
CA SER A 49 2.59 -13.50 13.67
C SER A 49 1.41 -13.97 12.80
N ASP A 50 0.84 -15.13 13.11
CA ASP A 50 -0.23 -15.77 12.33
C ASP A 50 -1.65 -15.37 12.78
N ASP A 51 -1.74 -14.60 13.87
CA ASP A 51 -2.99 -14.04 14.37
C ASP A 51 -2.82 -12.54 14.63
N PRO A 52 -3.38 -11.65 13.80
CA PRO A 52 -3.20 -10.22 13.94
C PRO A 52 -3.62 -9.68 15.31
N ALA A 53 -4.71 -10.19 15.89
CA ALA A 53 -5.18 -9.74 17.20
C ALA A 53 -4.27 -10.18 18.34
N LEU A 54 -3.75 -11.42 18.29
CA LEU A 54 -2.77 -11.91 19.25
C LEU A 54 -1.44 -11.19 19.10
N PHE A 55 -0.97 -11.03 17.87
CA PHE A 55 0.24 -10.27 17.57
C PHE A 55 0.15 -8.85 18.11
N TRP A 56 -0.94 -8.15 17.81
CA TRP A 56 -1.11 -6.75 18.22
C TRP A 56 -1.10 -6.58 19.74
N ARG A 57 -1.81 -7.43 20.47
CA ARG A 57 -1.80 -7.39 21.95
C ARG A 57 -0.40 -7.62 22.50
N CYS A 58 0.28 -8.66 22.04
CA CYS A 58 1.66 -8.96 22.44
C CYS A 58 2.60 -7.79 22.12
N ALA A 59 2.46 -7.19 20.94
CA ALA A 59 3.26 -6.04 20.52
C ALA A 59 3.07 -4.82 21.43
N GLN A 60 1.83 -4.56 21.86
CA GLN A 60 1.54 -3.46 22.81
C GLN A 60 2.21 -3.69 24.16
N GLU A 61 2.18 -4.94 24.68
CA GLU A 61 2.82 -5.32 25.94
C GLU A 61 4.34 -5.19 25.87
N LYS A 62 4.93 -5.47 24.71
CA LYS A 62 6.39 -5.47 24.48
C LYS A 62 6.94 -4.17 23.92
N ALA A 63 6.11 -3.19 23.64
CA ALA A 63 6.49 -1.94 22.98
C ALA A 63 7.68 -1.21 23.64
N THR A 64 7.88 -1.38 24.94
CA THR A 64 8.95 -0.75 25.71
C THR A 64 10.11 -1.67 26.05
N ALA A 65 10.03 -2.96 25.71
CA ALA A 65 11.02 -3.96 26.11
C ALA A 65 12.29 -3.95 25.23
N PHE A 66 12.17 -3.51 23.97
CA PHE A 66 13.28 -3.47 23.04
C PHE A 66 13.99 -2.11 23.08
N GLU A 67 15.32 -2.17 23.17
CA GLU A 67 16.15 -0.96 23.05
C GLU A 67 16.49 -0.73 21.57
N ALA A 68 15.67 0.08 20.90
CA ALA A 68 15.79 0.35 19.48
C ALA A 68 17.11 1.06 19.14
N PRO A 69 17.77 0.73 18.03
CA PRO A 69 18.86 1.53 17.47
C PRO A 69 18.43 2.99 17.33
N ARG A 70 19.37 3.91 17.50
CA ARG A 70 19.07 5.35 17.48
C ARG A 70 19.79 6.06 16.34
N THR A 71 19.08 6.98 15.72
CA THR A 71 19.67 7.97 14.81
C THR A 71 20.58 8.94 15.58
N ALA A 72 21.38 9.74 14.85
CA ALA A 72 22.27 10.73 15.48
C ALA A 72 21.56 11.76 16.37
N ASP A 73 20.28 12.02 16.11
CA ASP A 73 19.42 12.90 16.93
C ASP A 73 18.67 12.17 18.06
N GLY A 74 19.04 10.89 18.32
CA GLY A 74 18.56 10.11 19.44
C GLY A 74 17.19 9.46 19.28
N ARG A 75 16.56 9.54 18.11
CA ARG A 75 15.26 8.91 17.79
C ARG A 75 15.43 7.46 17.39
N PRO A 76 14.44 6.58 17.58
CA PRO A 76 14.48 5.23 17.03
C PRO A 76 14.74 5.25 15.53
N ASP A 77 15.62 4.38 15.05
CA ASP A 77 16.02 4.31 13.64
C ASP A 77 15.17 3.30 12.87
N PHE A 78 14.22 3.80 12.11
CA PHE A 78 13.37 3.02 11.20
C PHE A 78 13.89 2.97 9.78
N SER A 79 15.02 3.60 9.49
CA SER A 79 15.58 3.67 8.13
C SER A 79 15.79 2.28 7.54
N GLY A 80 15.62 2.16 6.24
CA GLY A 80 15.82 0.92 5.49
C GLY A 80 14.60 0.44 4.73
N TYR A 81 14.67 -0.81 4.28
CA TYR A 81 13.64 -1.43 3.46
C TYR A 81 12.74 -2.33 4.30
N TRP A 82 11.44 -2.23 4.07
CA TRP A 82 10.41 -2.93 4.83
C TRP A 82 9.38 -3.54 3.90
N ARG A 83 8.72 -4.59 4.36
CA ARG A 83 7.60 -5.23 3.67
C ARG A 83 6.55 -5.65 4.69
N HIS A 84 5.31 -5.72 4.26
CA HIS A 84 4.24 -6.38 5.01
C HIS A 84 4.03 -7.81 4.49
N GLY A 85 3.34 -8.63 5.26
CA GLY A 85 2.98 -10.01 4.89
C GLY A 85 1.46 -10.22 4.81
N THR A 86 0.69 -9.15 4.56
CA THR A 86 -0.77 -9.21 4.57
C THR A 86 -1.38 -8.89 3.21
N GLU A 87 -2.54 -9.48 2.89
CA GLU A 87 -3.39 -9.13 1.75
C GLU A 87 -4.61 -8.31 2.18
N ALA A 88 -4.44 -7.44 3.15
CA ALA A 88 -5.48 -6.53 3.66
C ALA A 88 -6.19 -5.73 2.58
N LYS A 89 -5.52 -5.43 1.47
CA LYS A 89 -6.09 -4.73 0.32
C LYS A 89 -7.24 -5.49 -0.33
N GLU A 90 -7.31 -6.81 -0.17
CA GLU A 90 -8.41 -7.61 -0.71
C GLU A 90 -9.65 -7.53 0.19
N ASP A 91 -9.46 -7.69 1.51
CA ASP A 91 -10.54 -7.65 2.50
C ASP A 91 -9.93 -7.45 3.90
N LEU A 92 -10.33 -6.41 4.62
CA LEU A 92 -9.84 -6.14 5.98
C LEU A 92 -10.37 -7.13 7.01
N GLU A 93 -11.60 -7.65 6.80
CA GLU A 93 -12.27 -8.56 7.72
C GLU A 93 -11.90 -10.03 7.48
N ALA A 94 -11.48 -10.36 6.24
CA ALA A 94 -11.13 -11.72 5.85
C ALA A 94 -10.02 -11.70 4.76
N PRO A 95 -8.81 -11.20 5.09
CA PRO A 95 -7.74 -11.11 4.12
C PRO A 95 -7.32 -12.52 3.66
N TRP A 96 -6.91 -12.64 2.42
CA TRP A 96 -6.39 -13.91 1.90
C TRP A 96 -5.09 -14.29 2.61
N ASP A 97 -4.95 -15.57 2.94
CA ASP A 97 -3.71 -16.07 3.54
C ASP A 97 -2.64 -16.31 2.46
N ASN A 98 -1.73 -15.33 2.30
CA ASN A 98 -0.62 -15.41 1.36
C ASN A 98 0.37 -16.54 1.62
N ARG A 99 0.41 -17.09 2.82
CA ARG A 99 1.33 -18.19 3.15
C ARG A 99 1.04 -19.45 2.33
N ALA A 100 -0.19 -19.60 1.83
CA ALA A 100 -0.56 -20.66 0.91
C ALA A 100 0.00 -20.49 -0.52
N ARG A 101 0.46 -19.28 -0.88
CA ARG A 101 0.97 -18.99 -2.24
C ARG A 101 2.41 -19.45 -2.49
N VAL A 102 3.22 -19.58 -1.46
CA VAL A 102 4.63 -19.96 -1.61
C VAL A 102 4.72 -21.46 -1.86
N GLY A 103 4.81 -21.85 -3.15
CA GLY A 103 5.04 -23.21 -3.60
C GLY A 103 3.81 -24.08 -3.90
N ALA A 104 2.59 -23.52 -3.82
CA ALA A 104 1.37 -24.21 -4.22
C ALA A 104 0.82 -23.64 -5.54
N GLY A 105 0.53 -24.50 -6.52
CA GLY A 105 -0.16 -24.11 -7.75
C GLY A 105 -1.56 -23.54 -7.48
N ARG A 106 -2.15 -22.86 -8.47
CA ARG A 106 -3.46 -22.17 -8.40
C ARG A 106 -4.62 -22.99 -7.81
N GLU A 107 -4.54 -24.31 -7.79
CA GLU A 107 -5.58 -25.18 -7.23
C GLU A 107 -5.65 -25.16 -5.70
N ARG A 108 -4.50 -24.98 -5.00
CA ARG A 108 -4.48 -24.86 -3.53
C ARG A 108 -4.91 -23.48 -3.01
N GLU A 109 -4.94 -22.48 -3.87
CA GLU A 109 -5.39 -21.13 -3.54
C GLU A 109 -6.90 -21.07 -3.19
N ARG A 110 -7.70 -22.03 -3.71
CA ARG A 110 -9.14 -22.13 -3.45
C ARG A 110 -9.47 -22.83 -2.12
N ASP A 111 -8.56 -23.62 -1.59
CA ASP A 111 -8.75 -24.42 -0.39
C ASP A 111 -8.18 -23.77 0.89
N ALA A 112 -7.36 -22.72 0.75
CA ALA A 112 -6.96 -21.87 1.85
C ALA A 112 -8.15 -20.98 2.22
N GLY A 113 -8.80 -21.28 3.32
CA GLY A 113 -9.88 -20.45 3.85
C GLY A 113 -9.46 -18.99 4.08
N PRO A 114 -10.40 -18.09 4.34
CA PRO A 114 -10.08 -16.69 4.62
C PRO A 114 -9.12 -16.60 5.81
N GLY A 115 -8.12 -15.73 5.70
CA GLY A 115 -7.22 -15.41 6.80
C GLY A 115 -7.99 -14.74 7.95
N LYS A 116 -7.32 -14.59 9.09
CA LYS A 116 -7.89 -13.88 10.23
C LYS A 116 -7.96 -12.38 9.94
N SER A 117 -9.02 -11.74 10.43
CA SER A 117 -9.22 -10.30 10.30
C SER A 117 -8.00 -9.49 10.74
N LEU A 118 -7.69 -8.44 10.00
CA LEU A 118 -6.69 -7.44 10.41
C LEU A 118 -7.24 -6.39 11.36
N ILE A 119 -8.55 -6.38 11.57
CA ILE A 119 -9.20 -5.53 12.57
C ILE A 119 -8.91 -6.14 13.94
N VAL A 120 -8.12 -5.42 14.73
CA VAL A 120 -7.69 -5.85 16.07
C VAL A 120 -8.50 -5.17 17.17
N ASP A 121 -9.19 -4.09 16.84
CA ASP A 121 -10.20 -3.41 17.64
C ASP A 121 -11.27 -2.83 16.70
N PRO A 122 -12.55 -3.24 16.84
CA PRO A 122 -13.15 -4.11 17.88
C PRO A 122 -12.63 -5.55 17.85
N PRO A 123 -12.69 -6.26 19.01
CA PRO A 123 -12.10 -7.60 19.15
C PRO A 123 -12.84 -8.72 18.40
N ASP A 124 -14.04 -8.44 17.88
CA ASP A 124 -14.79 -9.35 17.00
C ASP A 124 -14.24 -9.36 15.57
N GLY A 125 -13.28 -8.48 15.26
CA GLY A 125 -12.64 -8.39 13.95
C GLY A 125 -13.54 -7.84 12.87
N LYS A 126 -14.60 -7.09 13.22
CA LYS A 126 -15.59 -6.54 12.30
C LYS A 126 -15.52 -5.02 12.21
N LEU A 127 -15.86 -4.49 11.03
CA LEU A 127 -15.99 -3.07 10.83
C LEU A 127 -17.24 -2.54 11.57
N PRO A 128 -17.11 -1.56 12.46
CA PRO A 128 -18.24 -1.02 13.19
C PRO A 128 -19.01 0.01 12.32
N LEU A 129 -19.48 -0.41 11.15
CA LEU A 129 -20.17 0.45 10.20
C LEU A 129 -21.51 0.95 10.74
N GLN A 130 -21.87 2.20 10.41
CA GLN A 130 -23.24 2.67 10.52
C GLN A 130 -24.14 1.94 9.51
N PRO A 131 -25.45 1.76 9.78
CA PRO A 131 -26.34 1.00 8.88
C PRO A 131 -26.34 1.49 7.43
N TRP A 132 -26.31 2.79 7.21
CA TRP A 132 -26.24 3.37 5.86
C TRP A 132 -24.90 3.08 5.17
N ALA A 133 -23.82 3.09 5.94
CA ALA A 133 -22.48 2.86 5.43
C ALA A 133 -22.24 1.41 5.02
N GLU A 134 -22.89 0.47 5.70
CA GLU A 134 -22.89 -0.93 5.30
C GLU A 134 -23.56 -1.14 3.94
N VAL A 135 -24.68 -0.47 3.69
CA VAL A 135 -25.34 -0.46 2.38
C VAL A 135 -24.44 0.17 1.32
N GLN A 136 -23.81 1.30 1.66
CA GLN A 136 -22.91 2.00 0.75
C GLN A 136 -21.66 1.18 0.43
N LYS A 137 -21.08 0.45 1.39
CA LYS A 137 -19.95 -0.46 1.16
C LYS A 137 -20.30 -1.51 0.09
N ARG A 138 -21.46 -2.14 0.20
CA ARG A 138 -21.96 -3.10 -0.81
C ARG A 138 -22.18 -2.44 -2.18
N GLU A 139 -22.72 -1.23 -2.20
CA GLU A 139 -22.89 -0.47 -3.45
C GLU A 139 -21.53 -0.11 -4.07
N ASN A 140 -20.54 0.26 -3.25
CA ASN A 140 -19.18 0.56 -3.69
C ASN A 140 -18.56 -0.64 -4.40
N GLU A 141 -18.57 -1.81 -3.76
CA GLU A 141 -18.04 -3.06 -4.32
C GLU A 141 -18.76 -3.44 -5.65
N ALA A 142 -20.06 -3.26 -5.71
CA ALA A 142 -20.86 -3.68 -6.87
C ALA A 142 -20.76 -2.75 -8.07
N ARG A 143 -20.44 -1.47 -7.89
CA ARG A 143 -20.60 -0.44 -8.93
C ARG A 143 -19.33 0.31 -9.29
N TYR A 144 -18.35 0.36 -8.39
CA TYR A 144 -17.21 1.24 -8.58
C TYR A 144 -15.90 0.48 -8.70
N ILE A 145 -15.01 1.04 -9.48
CA ILE A 145 -13.66 0.55 -9.70
C ILE A 145 -12.78 1.07 -8.58
N ASP A 146 -11.97 0.19 -8.02
CA ASP A 146 -10.92 0.52 -7.05
C ASP A 146 -9.97 1.58 -7.62
N GLN A 147 -9.58 2.55 -6.80
CA GLN A 147 -8.74 3.67 -7.23
C GLN A 147 -7.38 3.23 -7.79
N ASN A 148 -6.81 2.13 -7.27
CA ASN A 148 -5.52 1.63 -7.72
C ASN A 148 -5.57 1.10 -9.15
N THR A 149 -6.73 0.60 -9.60
CA THR A 149 -6.95 0.21 -11.00
C THR A 149 -6.76 1.40 -11.96
N HIS A 150 -6.94 2.62 -11.48
CA HIS A 150 -6.65 3.85 -12.20
C HIS A 150 -5.25 4.41 -11.94
N CYS A 151 -4.38 3.69 -11.27
CA CYS A 151 -3.08 4.17 -10.81
C CYS A 151 -3.17 5.40 -9.90
N PHE A 152 -4.27 5.58 -9.18
CA PHE A 152 -4.38 6.60 -8.14
C PHE A 152 -3.82 6.10 -6.82
N LEU A 153 -3.42 7.03 -5.97
CA LEU A 153 -2.86 6.69 -4.66
C LEU A 153 -3.89 6.02 -3.75
N SER A 154 -3.44 5.06 -2.97
CA SER A 154 -4.28 4.18 -2.15
C SER A 154 -4.94 4.87 -0.96
N GLY A 155 -4.43 6.06 -0.55
CA GLY A 155 -4.83 6.69 0.70
C GLY A 155 -4.22 6.03 1.94
N VAL A 156 -4.49 6.59 3.11
CA VAL A 156 -3.99 6.10 4.39
C VAL A 156 -5.16 5.47 5.16
N PRO A 157 -5.03 4.29 5.77
CA PRO A 157 -3.79 3.52 5.99
C PRO A 157 -3.42 2.54 4.86
N ARG A 158 -4.23 2.42 3.79
CA ARG A 158 -4.03 1.42 2.74
C ARG A 158 -2.65 1.52 2.08
N PHE A 159 -2.06 2.70 2.01
CA PHE A 159 -0.68 2.90 1.58
C PHE A 159 0.32 1.94 2.25
N MET A 160 0.07 1.49 3.50
CA MET A 160 0.98 0.62 4.24
C MET A 160 0.75 -0.89 4.04
N TYR A 161 -0.25 -1.28 3.24
CA TYR A 161 -0.53 -2.68 2.90
C TYR A 161 -0.84 -2.90 1.42
N GLU A 162 -0.35 -2.01 0.57
CA GLU A 162 -0.29 -2.24 -0.88
C GLU A 162 0.89 -3.13 -1.26
N ALA A 163 0.89 -3.59 -2.52
CA ALA A 163 1.95 -4.48 -3.02
C ALA A 163 3.34 -3.84 -2.95
N GLY A 164 4.37 -4.68 -2.99
CA GLY A 164 5.76 -4.26 -3.03
C GLY A 164 6.39 -3.99 -1.68
N ALA A 165 7.53 -3.33 -1.72
CA ALA A 165 8.31 -2.97 -0.55
C ALA A 165 8.26 -1.45 -0.29
N TYR A 166 8.69 -1.07 0.91
CA TYR A 166 8.81 0.32 1.33
C TYR A 166 10.25 0.64 1.66
N GLN A 167 10.68 1.85 1.32
CA GLN A 167 11.90 2.42 1.87
C GLN A 167 11.54 3.54 2.84
N ILE A 168 12.00 3.45 4.08
CA ILE A 168 11.88 4.51 5.07
C ILE A 168 13.18 5.30 5.10
N LEU A 169 13.08 6.60 4.83
CA LEU A 169 14.15 7.58 4.95
C LEU A 169 13.82 8.50 6.12
N GLN A 170 14.77 8.64 7.03
CA GLN A 170 14.57 9.40 8.25
C GLN A 170 15.52 10.60 8.30
N ALA A 171 14.93 11.78 8.44
CA ALA A 171 15.64 13.04 8.64
C ALA A 171 15.19 13.68 9.98
N PRO A 172 15.93 14.66 10.53
CA PRO A 172 15.58 15.26 11.83
C PRO A 172 14.17 15.84 11.89
N GLU A 173 13.65 16.38 10.79
CA GLU A 173 12.37 17.10 10.76
C GLU A 173 11.26 16.32 10.07
N SER A 174 11.57 15.17 9.46
CA SER A 174 10.58 14.39 8.69
C SER A 174 11.00 12.95 8.51
N ILE A 175 10.00 12.11 8.26
CA ILE A 175 10.16 10.74 7.79
C ILE A 175 9.49 10.66 6.43
N THR A 176 10.21 10.11 5.45
CA THR A 176 9.68 9.84 4.12
C THR A 176 9.55 8.33 3.91
N ILE A 177 8.37 7.87 3.54
CA ILE A 177 8.11 6.49 3.17
C ILE A 177 7.91 6.46 1.66
N LEU A 178 8.82 5.78 0.96
CA LEU A 178 8.70 5.48 -0.46
C LEU A 178 8.05 4.11 -0.61
N SER A 179 7.12 3.95 -1.54
CA SER A 179 6.48 2.69 -1.89
C SER A 179 6.83 2.32 -3.32
N GLU A 180 7.03 1.03 -3.61
CA GLU A 180 7.10 0.56 -5.00
C GLU A 180 5.78 0.81 -5.72
N GLU A 181 4.65 0.55 -5.07
CA GLU A 181 3.32 0.72 -5.66
C GLU A 181 3.08 2.16 -6.09
N ALA A 182 2.75 2.35 -7.36
CA ALA A 182 2.38 3.63 -7.97
C ALA A 182 3.43 4.76 -7.82
N HIS A 183 4.72 4.45 -7.62
CA HIS A 183 5.78 5.43 -7.32
C HIS A 183 5.41 6.38 -6.17
N ALA A 184 4.61 5.89 -5.24
CA ALA A 184 4.06 6.73 -4.20
C ALA A 184 5.11 7.06 -3.13
N PHE A 185 5.05 8.28 -2.65
CA PHE A 185 5.82 8.68 -1.47
C PHE A 185 4.94 9.47 -0.50
N ARG A 186 5.30 9.38 0.76
CA ARG A 186 4.59 10.05 1.83
C ARG A 186 5.59 10.72 2.77
N VAL A 187 5.41 12.01 3.01
CA VAL A 187 6.23 12.77 3.95
C VAL A 187 5.44 12.99 5.23
N ILE A 188 6.02 12.59 6.35
CA ILE A 188 5.50 12.76 7.70
C ILE A 188 6.35 13.83 8.39
N ALA A 189 5.81 15.01 8.61
CA ALA A 189 6.52 16.06 9.32
C ALA A 189 6.58 15.77 10.82
N THR A 190 7.77 15.85 11.41
CA THR A 190 8.01 15.58 12.86
C THR A 190 8.56 16.77 13.62
N ASP A 191 8.62 17.93 12.98
CA ASP A 191 9.14 19.20 13.54
C ASP A 191 8.08 20.10 14.21
N GLY A 192 6.83 19.61 14.28
CA GLY A 192 5.74 20.37 14.88
C GLY A 192 5.19 21.51 14.02
N ARG A 193 5.57 21.58 12.73
CA ARG A 193 5.02 22.60 11.81
C ARG A 193 3.49 22.53 11.73
N PRO A 194 2.82 23.67 11.47
CA PRO A 194 1.37 23.71 11.34
C PRO A 194 0.86 22.79 10.24
N ARG A 195 -0.39 22.34 10.38
CA ARG A 195 -1.11 21.63 9.33
C ARG A 195 -1.39 22.55 8.14
N ILE A 196 -1.55 21.93 6.96
CA ILE A 196 -2.03 22.65 5.78
C ILE A 196 -3.47 23.17 5.98
N ALA A 197 -3.89 24.09 5.13
CA ALA A 197 -5.25 24.64 5.18
C ALA A 197 -6.31 23.52 5.09
N LYS A 198 -7.36 23.63 5.91
CA LYS A 198 -8.41 22.58 6.04
C LYS A 198 -9.17 22.29 4.76
N ASN A 199 -9.21 23.21 3.80
CA ASN A 199 -9.86 23.04 2.50
C ASN A 199 -9.00 22.31 1.47
N LEU A 200 -7.72 22.10 1.75
CA LEU A 200 -6.87 21.28 0.88
C LEU A 200 -7.08 19.79 1.19
N ARG A 201 -7.50 19.02 0.21
CA ARG A 201 -7.75 17.59 0.32
C ARG A 201 -6.75 16.81 -0.53
N LEU A 202 -6.07 15.86 0.09
CA LEU A 202 -4.99 15.08 -0.51
C LEU A 202 -5.33 13.60 -0.49
N TRP A 203 -4.77 12.83 -1.42
CA TRP A 203 -4.91 11.38 -1.43
C TRP A 203 -4.31 10.72 -0.18
N LEU A 204 -3.12 11.16 0.22
CA LEU A 204 -2.41 10.62 1.41
C LEU A 204 -2.60 11.51 2.64
N GLY A 205 -3.44 12.54 2.55
CA GLY A 205 -3.71 13.46 3.64
C GLY A 205 -2.50 14.32 4.07
N ASP A 206 -2.65 14.99 5.20
CA ASP A 206 -1.63 15.81 5.85
C ASP A 206 -1.14 15.09 7.11
N ALA A 207 0.03 14.47 7.06
CA ALA A 207 0.60 13.64 8.10
C ALA A 207 1.48 14.44 9.07
N ARG A 208 1.25 14.29 10.37
CA ARG A 208 2.06 14.87 11.44
C ARG A 208 2.50 13.78 12.40
N GLY A 209 3.80 13.65 12.59
CA GLY A 209 4.41 12.63 13.42
C GLY A 209 4.93 13.19 14.76
N ARG A 210 4.87 12.36 15.78
CA ARG A 210 5.57 12.58 17.07
C ARG A 210 6.10 11.25 17.58
N TRP A 211 7.12 11.34 18.41
CA TRP A 211 7.72 10.17 19.05
C TRP A 211 7.20 9.93 20.44
N GLU A 212 6.84 8.70 20.75
CA GLU A 212 6.46 8.19 22.06
C GLU A 212 7.34 6.99 22.40
N GLY A 213 8.51 7.22 23.02
CA GLY A 213 9.49 6.17 23.26
C GLY A 213 10.00 5.54 21.95
N ASN A 214 9.76 4.24 21.77
CA ASN A 214 10.10 3.50 20.55
C ASN A 214 9.01 3.54 19.46
N THR A 215 7.96 4.33 19.66
CA THR A 215 6.83 4.39 18.75
C THR A 215 6.80 5.74 18.04
N LEU A 216 6.72 5.71 16.71
CA LEU A 216 6.32 6.85 15.91
C LEU A 216 4.78 6.85 15.84
N VAL A 217 4.18 7.93 16.33
CA VAL A 217 2.73 8.16 16.21
C VAL A 217 2.49 9.20 15.14
N VAL A 218 1.67 8.84 14.15
CA VAL A 218 1.35 9.72 13.01
C VAL A 218 -0.14 9.97 12.97
N GLU A 219 -0.53 11.22 13.00
CA GLU A 219 -1.92 11.64 12.81
C GLU A 219 -2.09 12.23 11.41
N THR A 220 -2.99 11.68 10.62
CA THR A 220 -3.28 12.11 9.27
C THR A 220 -4.71 12.61 9.16
N THR A 221 -4.85 13.83 8.65
CA THR A 221 -6.13 14.49 8.33
C THR A 221 -6.13 15.00 6.90
N ASN A 222 -7.11 15.78 6.47
CA ASN A 222 -7.18 16.39 5.15
C ASN A 222 -7.22 15.37 4.00
N GLN A 223 -7.79 14.19 4.23
CA GLN A 223 -7.98 13.17 3.21
C GLN A 223 -9.12 13.57 2.26
N ASN A 224 -9.10 13.05 1.03
CA ASN A 224 -10.03 13.46 -0.03
C ASN A 224 -11.33 12.63 -0.10
N GLY A 225 -11.47 11.58 0.73
CA GLY A 225 -12.64 10.69 0.73
C GLY A 225 -12.84 9.88 -0.56
N ARG A 226 -11.80 9.75 -1.41
CA ARG A 226 -11.89 9.09 -2.72
C ARG A 226 -11.20 7.74 -2.76
N VAL A 227 -11.02 7.11 -1.62
CA VAL A 227 -10.29 5.85 -1.50
C VAL A 227 -11.16 4.74 -0.95
N PHE A 228 -10.90 3.52 -1.38
CA PHE A 228 -11.30 2.32 -0.69
C PHE A 228 -10.16 1.83 0.18
N LEU A 229 -10.49 1.38 1.38
CA LEU A 229 -9.54 0.76 2.28
C LEU A 229 -9.23 -0.70 1.90
N ASP A 230 -10.15 -1.32 1.16
CA ASP A 230 -10.01 -2.66 0.59
C ASP A 230 -10.86 -2.79 -0.69
N ARG A 231 -10.71 -3.88 -1.41
CA ARG A 231 -11.48 -4.16 -2.63
C ARG A 231 -12.94 -4.51 -2.38
N ARG A 232 -13.35 -4.63 -1.11
CA ARG A 232 -14.75 -4.80 -0.70
C ARG A 232 -15.50 -3.48 -0.55
N GLY A 233 -14.91 -2.38 -1.01
CA GLY A 233 -15.53 -1.07 -0.99
C GLY A 233 -15.62 -0.40 0.38
N THR A 234 -14.81 -0.85 1.35
CA THR A 234 -14.65 -0.19 2.64
C THR A 234 -14.07 1.20 2.44
N PHE A 235 -14.67 2.21 3.05
CA PHE A 235 -14.37 3.61 2.77
C PHE A 235 -14.42 4.50 4.02
N TYR A 236 -13.93 5.70 3.88
CA TYR A 236 -14.16 6.81 4.82
C TYR A 236 -14.43 8.10 4.03
N THR A 237 -14.94 9.12 4.72
CA THR A 237 -15.16 10.45 4.15
C THR A 237 -13.94 11.34 4.30
N ASP A 238 -13.99 12.54 3.77
CA ASP A 238 -12.98 13.58 3.95
C ASP A 238 -12.90 14.12 5.40
N ALA A 239 -13.82 13.72 6.28
CA ALA A 239 -13.81 14.03 7.71
C ALA A 239 -12.94 13.05 8.53
N ALA A 240 -12.48 11.95 7.93
CA ALA A 240 -11.71 10.94 8.63
C ALA A 240 -10.39 11.48 9.20
N THR A 241 -10.05 11.00 10.39
CA THR A 241 -8.72 11.09 11.00
C THR A 241 -8.15 9.67 11.08
N VAL A 242 -6.91 9.50 10.64
CA VAL A 242 -6.19 8.23 10.80
C VAL A 242 -5.00 8.43 11.71
N THR A 243 -4.96 7.66 12.80
CA THR A 243 -3.81 7.64 13.72
C THR A 243 -3.05 6.34 13.55
N GLU A 244 -1.82 6.44 13.08
CA GLU A 244 -0.93 5.31 12.87
C GLU A 244 0.12 5.21 13.96
N ARG A 245 0.50 4.00 14.32
CA ARG A 245 1.55 3.71 15.30
C ARG A 245 2.53 2.71 14.68
N PHE A 246 3.78 3.11 14.62
CA PHE A 246 4.90 2.27 14.19
C PHE A 246 5.76 2.01 15.43
N THR A 247 5.77 0.77 15.92
CA THR A 247 6.50 0.39 17.12
C THR A 247 7.55 -0.64 16.79
N MET A 248 8.83 -0.32 17.00
CA MET A 248 9.90 -1.28 16.81
C MET A 248 9.91 -2.32 17.93
N LEU A 249 9.78 -3.61 17.59
CA LEU A 249 9.80 -4.74 18.52
C LEU A 249 11.15 -5.41 18.59
N ASP A 250 11.89 -5.43 17.50
CA ASP A 250 13.28 -5.85 17.34
C ASP A 250 13.90 -5.13 16.14
N GLN A 251 15.16 -5.43 15.78
CA GLN A 251 15.88 -4.77 14.69
C GLN A 251 15.20 -4.95 13.32
N ASN A 252 14.40 -6.01 13.15
CA ASN A 252 13.82 -6.43 11.88
C ASN A 252 12.30 -6.38 11.87
N THR A 253 11.67 -5.93 12.95
CA THR A 253 10.21 -5.98 13.09
C THR A 253 9.65 -4.68 13.62
N ILE A 254 8.68 -4.12 12.88
CA ILE A 254 7.82 -3.05 13.33
C ILE A 254 6.39 -3.59 13.48
N ALA A 255 5.79 -3.42 14.65
CA ALA A 255 4.36 -3.54 14.79
C ALA A 255 3.70 -2.27 14.25
N TYR A 256 2.90 -2.42 13.23
CA TYR A 256 2.11 -1.34 12.64
C TYR A 256 0.66 -1.47 13.06
N GLY A 257 0.08 -0.38 13.54
CA GLY A 257 -1.35 -0.27 13.79
C GLY A 257 -1.88 1.04 13.27
N ALA A 258 -3.11 1.03 12.72
CA ALA A 258 -3.77 2.24 12.24
C ALA A 258 -5.21 2.27 12.73
N THR A 259 -5.54 3.31 13.48
CA THR A 259 -6.90 3.61 13.94
C THR A 259 -7.56 4.60 12.98
N VAL A 260 -8.67 4.18 12.41
CA VAL A 260 -9.52 5.03 11.55
C VAL A 260 -10.68 5.54 12.39
N ASP A 261 -10.79 6.85 12.47
CA ASP A 261 -11.89 7.55 13.13
C ASP A 261 -12.65 8.42 12.12
N ASP A 262 -13.84 7.99 11.77
CA ASP A 262 -14.79 8.72 10.97
C ASP A 262 -16.21 8.50 11.53
N PRO A 263 -16.68 9.39 12.42
CA PRO A 263 -17.97 9.23 13.08
C PRO A 263 -19.16 9.35 12.13
N LEU A 264 -18.95 9.77 10.88
CA LEU A 264 -19.98 9.78 9.85
C LEU A 264 -20.24 8.40 9.28
N VAL A 265 -19.21 7.55 9.21
CA VAL A 265 -19.23 6.22 8.58
C VAL A 265 -19.27 5.11 9.62
N TYR A 266 -18.56 5.26 10.72
CA TYR A 266 -18.41 4.24 11.76
C TYR A 266 -19.14 4.64 13.05
N THR A 267 -19.61 3.65 13.79
CA THR A 267 -20.27 3.85 15.11
C THR A 267 -19.25 4.08 16.21
N ARG A 268 -18.01 3.71 15.98
CA ARG A 268 -16.81 3.93 16.81
C ARG A 268 -15.56 3.84 15.94
N PRO A 269 -14.41 4.36 16.36
CA PRO A 269 -13.13 4.10 15.70
C PRO A 269 -12.83 2.60 15.65
N PHE A 270 -12.11 2.15 14.63
CA PHE A 270 -11.56 0.80 14.53
C PHE A 270 -10.07 0.84 14.27
N THR A 271 -9.36 -0.23 14.67
CA THR A 271 -7.91 -0.35 14.51
C THR A 271 -7.58 -1.61 13.73
N ILE A 272 -6.75 -1.47 12.71
CA ILE A 272 -6.08 -2.58 12.04
C ILE A 272 -4.67 -2.74 12.61
N GLY A 273 -4.16 -3.97 12.63
CA GLY A 273 -2.82 -4.25 13.13
C GLY A 273 -2.14 -5.36 12.36
N PHE A 274 -0.86 -5.17 12.01
CA PHE A 274 -0.03 -6.17 11.37
C PHE A 274 1.46 -5.87 11.54
N MET A 275 2.29 -6.77 11.05
CA MET A 275 3.74 -6.68 11.15
C MET A 275 4.36 -6.15 9.85
N LEU A 276 5.33 -5.24 9.97
CA LEU A 276 6.29 -4.94 8.93
C LEU A 276 7.61 -5.65 9.25
N THR A 277 8.18 -6.32 8.26
CA THR A 277 9.45 -7.03 8.38
C THR A 277 10.51 -6.33 7.56
N ARG A 278 11.72 -6.14 8.13
CA ARG A 278 12.85 -5.54 7.43
C ARG A 278 13.33 -6.45 6.29
N HIS A 279 13.59 -5.87 5.14
CA HIS A 279 14.21 -6.57 4.03
C HIS A 279 15.74 -6.58 4.24
N THR A 280 16.30 -7.77 4.51
CA THR A 280 17.71 -7.94 4.89
C THR A 280 18.61 -8.40 3.75
N THR A 281 18.07 -8.67 2.56
CA THR A 281 18.87 -9.08 1.40
C THR A 281 19.83 -7.96 1.00
N LYS A 282 21.12 -8.27 0.95
CA LYS A 282 22.15 -7.30 0.53
C LYS A 282 21.91 -6.84 -0.91
N GLY A 283 21.94 -5.53 -1.12
CA GLY A 283 21.73 -4.92 -2.44
C GLY A 283 20.26 -4.90 -2.88
N PHE A 284 19.31 -5.13 -1.97
CA PHE A 284 17.91 -4.92 -2.25
C PHE A 284 17.62 -3.44 -2.49
N GLU A 285 16.84 -3.15 -3.51
CA GLU A 285 16.33 -1.83 -3.85
C GLU A 285 14.85 -1.95 -4.21
N ILE A 286 14.07 -0.92 -3.96
CA ILE A 286 12.69 -0.85 -4.47
C ILE A 286 12.73 -0.61 -5.97
N LEU A 287 11.84 -1.27 -6.69
CA LEU A 287 11.76 -1.19 -8.15
C LEU A 287 10.79 -0.08 -8.59
N GLU A 288 10.93 0.31 -9.83
CA GLU A 288 9.98 1.18 -10.50
C GLU A 288 8.70 0.41 -10.83
N ASP A 289 7.55 0.97 -10.44
CA ASP A 289 6.23 0.48 -10.82
C ASP A 289 5.58 1.42 -11.83
N SER A 290 5.56 1.02 -13.08
CA SER A 290 4.97 1.78 -14.20
C SER A 290 3.49 1.47 -14.37
N CYS A 291 2.69 1.72 -13.34
CA CYS A 291 1.27 1.38 -13.28
C CYS A 291 0.47 1.77 -14.55
N PHE A 292 0.82 2.88 -15.21
CA PHE A 292 0.13 3.34 -16.43
C PHE A 292 0.55 2.62 -17.70
N GLU A 293 1.69 1.93 -17.71
CA GLU A 293 2.23 1.31 -18.91
C GLU A 293 1.42 0.07 -19.31
N GLY A 294 0.65 0.20 -20.39
CA GLY A 294 -0.17 -0.89 -20.91
C GLY A 294 -1.35 -1.29 -20.04
N ASN A 295 -1.63 -0.55 -18.96
CA ASN A 295 -2.77 -0.82 -18.08
C ASN A 295 -4.09 -0.52 -18.79
N LYS A 296 -4.90 -1.57 -18.98
CA LYS A 296 -6.24 -1.51 -19.58
C LYS A 296 -7.33 -1.96 -18.62
N ASP A 297 -7.00 -2.24 -17.37
CA ASP A 297 -7.92 -2.82 -16.41
C ASP A 297 -9.13 -1.93 -16.18
N ALA A 298 -8.94 -0.62 -16.06
CA ALA A 298 -10.03 0.32 -15.92
C ALA A 298 -10.96 0.34 -17.15
N GLU A 299 -10.42 0.25 -18.39
CA GLU A 299 -11.20 0.21 -19.62
C GLU A 299 -12.04 -1.06 -19.70
N ILE A 300 -11.46 -2.21 -19.33
CA ILE A 300 -12.16 -3.49 -19.27
C ILE A 300 -13.32 -3.42 -18.27
N LEU A 301 -13.07 -2.89 -17.07
CA LEU A 301 -14.10 -2.76 -16.03
C LEU A 301 -15.21 -1.78 -16.41
N TYR A 302 -14.88 -0.69 -17.11
CA TYR A 302 -15.89 0.20 -17.70
C TYR A 302 -16.77 -0.51 -18.73
N SER A 303 -16.19 -1.38 -19.56
CA SER A 303 -16.94 -2.09 -20.60
C SER A 303 -18.01 -3.05 -20.04
N ILE A 304 -17.85 -3.51 -18.81
CA ILE A 304 -18.83 -4.35 -18.09
C ILE A 304 -19.73 -3.55 -17.14
N GLY A 305 -19.67 -2.21 -17.21
CA GLY A 305 -20.62 -1.31 -16.53
C GLY A 305 -20.20 -0.74 -15.20
N LEU A 306 -19.00 -1.07 -14.71
CA LEU A 306 -18.44 -0.43 -13.52
C LEU A 306 -18.10 1.04 -13.78
N LYS A 307 -18.02 1.84 -12.73
CA LYS A 307 -17.80 3.28 -12.81
C LYS A 307 -16.58 3.68 -11.97
N LYS A 308 -15.97 4.79 -12.32
CA LYS A 308 -14.98 5.43 -11.47
C LYS A 308 -15.62 5.83 -10.13
N TYR A 309 -14.95 5.51 -9.03
CA TYR A 309 -15.42 5.93 -7.70
C TYR A 309 -15.32 7.46 -7.56
N PRO A 310 -16.43 8.15 -7.29
CA PRO A 310 -16.41 9.61 -7.17
C PRO A 310 -15.82 10.09 -5.84
N GLY A 311 -15.76 9.21 -4.84
CA GLY A 311 -15.54 9.55 -3.44
C GLY A 311 -16.84 9.83 -2.71
N ILE A 312 -16.74 9.88 -1.38
CA ILE A 312 -17.81 10.32 -0.48
C ILE A 312 -17.22 11.35 0.47
N THR A 313 -17.79 12.53 0.45
CA THR A 313 -17.42 13.61 1.37
C THR A 313 -18.39 13.70 2.53
N SER A 314 -18.03 14.43 3.55
CA SER A 314 -18.92 14.74 4.69
C SER A 314 -20.22 15.42 4.27
N GLU A 315 -20.22 16.17 3.16
CA GLU A 315 -21.38 16.85 2.60
C GLU A 315 -22.38 15.88 1.94
N ASP A 316 -21.91 14.72 1.44
CA ASP A 316 -22.74 13.71 0.78
C ASP A 316 -23.55 12.86 1.79
N VAL A 317 -23.04 12.73 3.02
CA VAL A 317 -23.57 11.80 4.03
C VAL A 317 -25.05 12.02 4.38
N PRO A 318 -25.57 13.25 4.54
CA PRO A 318 -26.98 13.46 4.83
C PRO A 318 -27.92 12.87 3.76
N ALA A 319 -27.57 13.02 2.48
CA ALA A 319 -28.33 12.46 1.36
C ALA A 319 -28.25 10.93 1.30
N LEU A 320 -27.09 10.36 1.63
CA LEU A 320 -26.88 8.91 1.64
C LEU A 320 -27.65 8.22 2.78
N LYS A 321 -27.75 8.85 3.95
CA LYS A 321 -28.49 8.33 5.11
C LYS A 321 -30.00 8.18 4.85
N VAL A 322 -30.59 8.98 3.98
CA VAL A 322 -32.04 8.92 3.66
C VAL A 322 -32.36 7.96 2.51
N ARG A 323 -31.34 7.38 1.86
CA ARG A 323 -31.58 6.38 0.81
C ARG A 323 -32.19 5.13 1.43
N THR A 324 -33.43 4.83 1.05
CA THR A 324 -34.02 3.51 1.33
C THR A 324 -33.19 2.47 0.54
N PRO A 325 -32.83 1.33 1.13
CA PRO A 325 -32.17 0.27 0.36
C PRO A 325 -33.09 -0.07 -0.82
N THR A 326 -32.59 0.09 -2.05
CA THR A 326 -33.32 -0.42 -3.20
C THR A 326 -33.40 -1.93 -3.02
N SER A 327 -34.56 -2.41 -2.67
CA SER A 327 -34.88 -3.84 -2.68
C SER A 327 -34.47 -4.40 -4.04
N ARG A 328 -33.61 -5.39 -4.03
CA ARG A 328 -33.35 -6.23 -5.21
C ARG A 328 -34.50 -7.20 -5.39
#